data_f086b345bd3ca2b5674cebf3dfa1fdb6
#
_entry.id   f086b345bd3ca2b5674cebf3dfa1fdb6
#
_cell.length_a   1.000
_cell.length_b   1.000
_cell.length_c   1.000
_cell.angle_alpha   90.00
_cell.angle_beta   90.00
_cell.angle_gamma   90.00
#
_symmetry.space_group_name_H-M   'P 1'
#
loop_
_entity.id
_entity.type
_entity.pdbx_description
1 polymer ?
#
loop_
_entity_poly.entity_id
_entity_poly.type
_entity_poly.pdbx_seq_one_letter_code
_entity_poly.pdbx_strand_id
1 'polypeptide(L)'
;MSAIQYALSFILETIVGARLWHYTWSKFNINGRVCLEYAILWGIITVILIEVLKDFVDKIINLMKGKVSTIVDIILTMLIVVLIMFTIWSAKTYATRAKETLAGQNYISNNTNIEIFQNTVFTNERMEKIFPKLRVNDEYGNTIMIKDIK
;
A
#
# COMPACT_ATOMS: atom_id res chain seq x y z
N MET A 1 12.49 0.53 -12.60
CA MET A 1 11.77 0.78 -11.32
C MET A 1 10.57 1.72 -11.51
N SER A 2 10.74 2.93 -12.05
CA SER A 2 9.66 3.94 -12.15
C SER A 2 8.43 3.52 -12.96
N ALA A 3 8.60 2.75 -14.06
CA ALA A 3 7.47 2.24 -14.84
C ALA A 3 6.61 1.24 -14.03
N ILE A 4 7.25 0.36 -13.28
CA ILE A 4 6.57 -0.61 -12.40
C ILE A 4 5.83 0.14 -11.28
N GLN A 5 6.45 1.15 -10.67
CA GLN A 5 5.83 1.97 -9.64
C GLN A 5 4.60 2.71 -10.17
N TYR A 6 4.68 3.24 -11.40
CA TYR A 6 3.54 3.90 -12.06
C TYR A 6 2.39 2.92 -12.29
N ALA A 7 2.68 1.76 -12.90
CA ALA A 7 1.68 0.72 -13.15
C ALA A 7 1.04 0.20 -11.85
N LEU A 8 1.86 -0.04 -10.83
CA LEU A 8 1.39 -0.48 -9.51
C LEU A 8 0.49 0.57 -8.85
N SER A 9 0.86 1.86 -8.93
CA SER A 9 0.02 2.95 -8.42
C SER A 9 -1.33 2.99 -9.12
N PHE A 10 -1.36 2.81 -10.44
CA PHE A 10 -2.59 2.79 -11.22
C PHE A 10 -3.49 1.61 -10.85
N ILE A 11 -2.92 0.40 -10.77
CA ILE A 11 -3.63 -0.82 -10.40
C ILE A 11 -4.20 -0.71 -8.98
N LEU A 12 -3.39 -0.26 -8.02
CA LEU A 12 -3.82 -0.11 -6.63
C LEU A 12 -4.93 0.94 -6.49
N GLU A 13 -4.85 2.07 -7.20
CA GLU A 13 -5.92 3.07 -7.20
C GLU A 13 -7.22 2.48 -7.75
N THR A 14 -7.16 1.65 -8.79
CA THR A 14 -8.33 0.99 -9.36
C THR A 14 -8.96 -0.01 -8.39
N ILE A 15 -8.14 -0.78 -7.66
CA ILE A 15 -8.61 -1.81 -6.72
C ILE A 15 -9.11 -1.20 -5.41
N VAL A 16 -8.33 -0.29 -4.84
CA VAL A 16 -8.58 0.31 -3.51
C VAL A 16 -9.55 1.48 -3.62
N GLY A 17 -9.60 2.14 -4.79
CA GLY A 17 -10.36 3.38 -4.97
C GLY A 17 -9.72 4.59 -4.29
N ALA A 18 -8.44 4.49 -3.92
CA ALA A 18 -7.68 5.54 -3.25
C ALA A 18 -6.21 5.52 -3.67
N ARG A 19 -5.54 6.66 -3.56
CA ARG A 19 -4.11 6.79 -3.83
C ARG A 19 -3.30 6.61 -2.56
N LEU A 20 -2.40 5.64 -2.56
CA LEU A 20 -1.51 5.34 -1.43
C LEU A 20 -0.37 6.35 -1.30
N TRP A 21 0.08 6.94 -2.42
CA TRP A 21 1.12 7.98 -2.46
C TRP A 21 0.83 9.01 -3.55
N HIS A 22 1.43 10.19 -3.40
CA HIS A 22 1.15 11.32 -4.24
C HIS A 22 2.34 12.29 -4.27
N TYR A 23 2.82 12.63 -5.46
CA TYR A 23 4.02 13.46 -5.69
C TYR A 23 3.74 14.72 -6.51
N THR A 24 2.52 15.28 -6.52
CA THR A 24 2.21 16.49 -7.31
C THR A 24 2.97 17.74 -6.83
N TRP A 25 3.50 17.70 -5.60
CA TRP A 25 4.37 18.77 -5.06
C TRP A 25 5.77 18.80 -5.72
N SER A 26 6.24 17.71 -6.35
CA SER A 26 7.51 17.66 -7.06
C SER A 26 7.35 18.24 -8.47
N LYS A 27 8.34 19.05 -8.93
CA LYS A 27 8.33 19.65 -10.27
C LYS A 27 8.46 18.60 -11.38
N PHE A 28 9.21 17.53 -11.15
CA PHE A 28 9.45 16.44 -12.09
C PHE A 28 8.65 15.20 -11.73
N ASN A 29 7.32 15.33 -11.68
CA ASN A 29 6.44 14.21 -11.45
C ASN A 29 5.68 13.80 -12.73
N ILE A 30 5.30 12.54 -12.79
CA ILE A 30 4.44 11.99 -13.85
C ILE A 30 3.08 11.64 -13.21
N ASN A 31 2.06 12.45 -13.48
CA ASN A 31 0.70 12.32 -12.96
C ASN A 31 0.62 12.17 -11.42
N GLY A 32 1.60 12.73 -10.69
CA GLY A 32 1.69 12.59 -9.24
C GLY A 32 2.01 11.18 -8.74
N ARG A 33 2.27 10.21 -9.63
CA ARG A 33 2.48 8.78 -9.27
C ARG A 33 3.95 8.44 -9.07
N VAL A 34 4.82 9.09 -9.83
CA VAL A 34 6.28 8.91 -9.81
C VAL A 34 6.92 10.28 -9.89
N CYS A 35 8.03 10.49 -9.19
CA CYS A 35 8.85 11.68 -9.36
C CYS A 35 10.33 11.29 -9.52
N LEU A 36 11.07 12.14 -10.26
CA LEU A 36 12.46 11.89 -10.61
C LEU A 36 13.37 11.85 -9.37
N GLU A 37 13.14 12.73 -8.41
CA GLU A 37 13.94 12.82 -7.17
C GLU A 37 13.91 11.51 -6.39
N TYR A 38 12.71 10.94 -6.19
CA TYR A 38 12.56 9.66 -5.49
C TYR A 38 13.04 8.48 -6.36
N ALA A 39 12.92 8.55 -7.69
CA ALA A 39 13.46 7.51 -8.56
C ALA A 39 14.99 7.39 -8.44
N ILE A 40 15.69 8.54 -8.39
CA ILE A 40 17.15 8.59 -8.17
C ILE A 40 17.49 8.10 -6.76
N LEU A 41 16.79 8.58 -5.73
CA LEU A 41 17.01 8.18 -4.35
C LEU A 41 16.88 6.66 -4.19
N TRP A 42 15.81 6.07 -4.72
CA TRP A 42 15.60 4.61 -4.68
C TRP A 42 16.66 3.84 -5.46
N GLY A 43 17.15 4.41 -6.59
CA GLY A 43 18.26 3.84 -7.34
C GLY A 43 19.53 3.74 -6.49
N ILE A 44 19.91 4.83 -5.82
CA ILE A 44 21.09 4.87 -4.94
C ILE A 44 20.93 3.88 -3.76
N ILE A 45 19.80 3.92 -3.09
CA ILE A 45 19.50 3.01 -1.97
C ILE A 45 19.59 1.55 -2.42
N THR A 46 19.07 1.22 -3.61
CA THR A 46 19.10 -0.15 -4.14
C THR A 46 20.53 -0.64 -4.37
N VAL A 47 21.40 0.20 -4.94
CA VAL A 47 22.81 -0.15 -5.14
C VAL A 47 23.50 -0.42 -3.80
N ILE A 48 23.34 0.48 -2.83
CA ILE A 48 23.92 0.32 -1.48
C ILE A 48 23.41 -0.97 -0.81
N LEU A 49 22.11 -1.23 -0.87
CA LEU A 49 21.49 -2.42 -0.29
C LEU A 49 22.03 -3.70 -0.94
N ILE A 50 22.18 -3.74 -2.26
CA ILE A 50 22.72 -4.92 -2.95
C ILE A 50 24.16 -5.16 -2.51
N GLU A 51 25.00 -4.15 -2.48
CA GLU A 51 26.41 -4.30 -2.08
C GLU A 51 26.56 -4.74 -0.62
N VAL A 52 25.77 -4.19 0.30
CA VAL A 52 25.85 -4.51 1.74
C VAL A 52 25.22 -5.86 2.07
N LEU A 53 24.06 -6.17 1.45
CA LEU A 53 23.28 -7.36 1.81
C LEU A 53 23.66 -8.59 1.02
N LYS A 54 24.35 -8.47 -0.12
CA LYS A 54 24.69 -9.62 -0.98
C LYS A 54 25.38 -10.73 -0.22
N ASP A 55 26.48 -10.42 0.47
CA ASP A 55 27.28 -11.43 1.19
C ASP A 55 26.49 -12.08 2.33
N PHE A 56 25.61 -11.34 2.98
CA PHE A 56 24.74 -11.84 4.02
C PHE A 56 23.67 -12.79 3.45
N VAL A 57 23.01 -12.39 2.37
CA VAL A 57 22.02 -13.21 1.66
C VAL A 57 22.63 -14.47 1.10
N ASP A 58 23.81 -14.38 0.47
CA ASP A 58 24.54 -15.54 -0.06
C ASP A 58 24.93 -16.54 1.05
N LYS A 59 25.29 -16.07 2.24
CA LYS A 59 25.52 -16.95 3.40
C LYS A 59 24.24 -17.67 3.82
N ILE A 60 23.09 -16.97 3.91
CA ILE A 60 21.81 -17.58 4.26
C ILE A 60 21.42 -18.62 3.21
N ILE A 61 21.47 -18.27 1.92
CA ILE A 61 21.13 -19.19 0.83
C ILE A 61 22.02 -20.44 0.86
N ASN A 62 23.32 -20.27 1.14
CA ASN A 62 24.24 -21.39 1.24
C ASN A 62 23.99 -22.29 2.45
N LEU A 63 23.47 -21.76 3.56
CA LEU A 63 23.06 -22.55 4.73
C LEU A 63 21.77 -23.33 4.48
N MET A 64 20.90 -22.81 3.61
CA MET A 64 19.57 -23.36 3.32
C MET A 64 19.54 -24.17 2.02
N LYS A 65 20.55 -25.06 1.78
CA LYS A 65 20.55 -25.88 0.57
C LYS A 65 19.56 -27.05 0.63
N GLY A 66 18.87 -27.31 -0.49
CA GLY A 66 18.04 -28.50 -0.68
C GLY A 66 16.53 -28.23 -0.46
N LYS A 67 15.78 -29.31 -0.17
CA LYS A 67 14.30 -29.27 -0.04
C LYS A 67 13.79 -28.30 1.05
N VAL A 68 14.60 -28.06 2.09
CA VAL A 68 14.26 -27.11 3.17
C VAL A 68 14.18 -25.68 2.65
N SER A 69 15.12 -25.27 1.79
CA SER A 69 15.07 -23.93 1.17
C SER A 69 13.78 -23.70 0.40
N THR A 70 13.41 -24.66 -0.45
CA THR A 70 12.18 -24.56 -1.25
C THR A 70 10.92 -24.45 -0.38
N ILE A 71 10.84 -25.20 0.71
CA ILE A 71 9.69 -25.14 1.64
C ILE A 71 9.62 -23.77 2.31
N VAL A 72 10.75 -23.25 2.79
CA VAL A 72 10.83 -21.92 3.43
C VAL A 72 10.44 -20.83 2.43
N ASP A 73 10.93 -20.89 1.19
CA ASP A 73 10.59 -19.92 0.13
C ASP A 73 9.08 -19.90 -0.17
N ILE A 74 8.46 -21.09 -0.24
CA ILE A 74 7.01 -21.21 -0.46
C ILE A 74 6.25 -20.59 0.72
N ILE A 75 6.63 -20.91 1.97
CA ILE A 75 5.96 -20.36 3.16
C ILE A 75 6.10 -18.86 3.22
N LEU A 76 7.30 -18.31 2.98
CA LEU A 76 7.53 -16.86 2.97
C LEU A 76 6.74 -16.17 1.86
N THR A 77 6.71 -16.76 0.67
CA THR A 77 5.94 -16.21 -0.47
C THR A 77 4.45 -16.18 -0.15
N MET A 78 3.90 -17.28 0.39
CA MET A 78 2.50 -17.35 0.82
C MET A 78 2.19 -16.30 1.89
N LEU A 79 3.06 -16.15 2.89
CA LEU A 79 2.91 -15.15 3.94
C LEU A 79 2.87 -13.72 3.36
N ILE A 80 3.79 -13.39 2.45
CA ILE A 80 3.85 -12.08 1.79
C ILE A 80 2.56 -11.82 1.01
N VAL A 81 2.07 -12.80 0.24
CA VAL A 81 0.81 -12.68 -0.51
C VAL A 81 -0.37 -12.40 0.42
N VAL A 82 -0.49 -13.15 1.52
CA VAL A 82 -1.55 -12.94 2.52
C VAL A 82 -1.47 -11.53 3.12
N LEU A 83 -0.28 -11.06 3.48
CA LEU A 83 -0.07 -9.71 4.02
C LEU A 83 -0.43 -8.62 3.01
N ILE A 84 -0.10 -8.79 1.73
CA ILE A 84 -0.49 -7.87 0.66
C ILE A 84 -2.00 -7.81 0.52
N MET A 85 -2.67 -8.96 0.45
CA MET A 85 -4.14 -9.03 0.35
C MET A 85 -4.82 -8.38 1.54
N PHE A 86 -4.32 -8.63 2.75
CA PHE A 86 -4.84 -8.01 3.98
C PHE A 86 -4.65 -6.49 3.98
N THR A 87 -3.50 -6.01 3.50
CA THR A 87 -3.21 -4.57 3.37
C THR A 87 -4.13 -3.91 2.36
N ILE A 88 -4.35 -4.53 1.19
CA ILE A 88 -5.28 -4.03 0.17
C ILE A 88 -6.71 -3.99 0.72
N TRP A 89 -7.13 -5.03 1.43
CA TRP A 89 -8.46 -5.10 2.03
C TRP A 89 -8.68 -4.00 3.07
N SER A 90 -7.72 -3.81 3.99
CA SER A 90 -7.78 -2.76 5.02
C SER A 90 -7.81 -1.35 4.41
N ALA A 91 -6.96 -1.07 3.41
CA ALA A 91 -6.93 0.20 2.72
C ALA A 91 -8.24 0.47 1.94
N LYS A 92 -8.81 -0.55 1.29
CA LYS A 92 -10.09 -0.45 0.59
C LYS A 92 -11.23 -0.14 1.55
N THR A 93 -11.31 -0.84 2.69
CA THR A 93 -12.33 -0.59 3.72
C THR A 93 -12.25 0.86 4.22
N TYR A 94 -11.05 1.36 4.50
CA TYR A 94 -10.84 2.74 4.95
C TYR A 94 -11.22 3.77 3.88
N ALA A 95 -10.85 3.51 2.62
CA ALA A 95 -11.21 4.38 1.49
C ALA A 95 -12.72 4.40 1.22
N THR A 96 -13.40 3.27 1.35
CA THR A 96 -14.87 3.18 1.17
C THR A 96 -15.60 4.01 2.23
N ARG A 97 -15.25 3.85 3.51
CA ARG A 97 -15.83 4.66 4.59
C ARG A 97 -15.64 6.16 4.38
N ALA A 98 -14.43 6.56 3.94
CA ALA A 98 -14.15 7.95 3.66
C ALA A 98 -15.03 8.52 2.53
N LYS A 99 -15.25 7.74 1.47
CA LYS A 99 -16.14 8.14 0.36
C LYS A 99 -17.59 8.25 0.78
N GLU A 100 -18.09 7.34 1.60
CA GLU A 100 -19.43 7.38 2.15
C GLU A 100 -19.64 8.61 3.03
N THR A 101 -18.65 8.97 3.86
CA THR A 101 -18.67 10.21 4.66
C THR A 101 -18.72 11.45 3.76
N LEU A 102 -17.94 11.49 2.67
CA LEU A 102 -17.96 12.60 1.70
C LEU A 102 -19.30 12.73 0.98
N ALA A 103 -19.96 11.61 0.68
CA ALA A 103 -21.28 11.57 0.06
C ALA A 103 -22.44 11.91 1.04
N GLY A 104 -22.13 12.26 2.30
CA GLY A 104 -23.13 12.53 3.33
C GLY A 104 -23.96 11.29 3.73
N GLN A 105 -23.49 10.11 3.36
CA GLN A 105 -24.14 8.85 3.72
C GLN A 105 -23.56 8.37 5.04
N ASN A 106 -24.44 8.12 6.01
CA ASN A 106 -24.01 7.40 7.22
C ASN A 106 -23.66 5.97 6.82
N TYR A 107 -22.47 5.51 7.19
CA TYR A 107 -22.08 4.12 7.05
C TYR A 107 -23.10 3.22 7.75
N ILE A 108 -23.95 2.58 6.95
CA ILE A 108 -24.96 1.65 7.47
C ILE A 108 -24.29 0.30 7.64
N SER A 109 -23.95 -0.02 8.88
CA SER A 109 -23.45 -1.35 9.21
C SER A 109 -24.59 -2.36 9.06
N ASN A 110 -24.44 -3.30 8.11
CA ASN A 110 -25.41 -4.40 7.93
C ASN A 110 -25.25 -5.54 8.94
N ASN A 111 -24.47 -5.33 10.03
CA ASN A 111 -24.20 -6.32 11.08
C ASN A 111 -23.71 -7.70 10.60
N THR A 112 -23.07 -7.74 9.44
CA THR A 112 -22.44 -8.97 8.97
C THR A 112 -21.16 -9.23 9.79
N ASN A 113 -20.84 -10.51 10.06
CA ASN A 113 -19.62 -10.89 10.80
C ASN A 113 -18.34 -10.26 10.22
N ILE A 114 -18.28 -10.07 8.89
CA ILE A 114 -17.19 -9.40 8.20
C ILE A 114 -17.09 -7.92 8.57
N GLU A 115 -18.22 -7.22 8.65
CA GLU A 115 -18.26 -5.81 9.06
C GLU A 115 -17.92 -5.61 10.53
N ILE A 116 -18.38 -6.50 11.39
CA ILE A 116 -17.98 -6.49 12.80
C ILE A 116 -16.48 -6.64 12.93
N PHE A 117 -15.88 -7.58 12.19
CA PHE A 117 -14.43 -7.74 12.12
C PHE A 117 -13.74 -6.48 11.59
N GLN A 118 -14.20 -5.91 10.47
CA GLN A 118 -13.65 -4.69 9.89
C GLN A 118 -13.74 -3.50 10.86
N ASN A 119 -14.85 -3.34 11.55
CA ASN A 119 -15.07 -2.24 12.50
C ASN A 119 -14.20 -2.40 13.76
N THR A 120 -13.89 -3.63 14.15
CA THR A 120 -13.05 -3.93 15.31
C THR A 120 -11.55 -3.84 14.99
N VAL A 121 -11.13 -4.39 13.84
CA VAL A 121 -9.71 -4.50 13.46
C VAL A 121 -9.24 -3.27 12.69
N PHE A 122 -10.07 -2.77 11.76
CA PHE A 122 -9.77 -1.63 10.89
C PHE A 122 -10.47 -0.35 11.37
N THR A 123 -10.29 0.01 12.64
CA THR A 123 -10.83 1.27 13.17
C THR A 123 -10.22 2.46 12.44
N ASN A 124 -10.96 3.54 12.26
CA ASN A 124 -10.49 4.73 11.56
C ASN A 124 -9.20 5.28 12.19
N GLU A 125 -9.09 5.29 13.51
CA GLU A 125 -7.88 5.73 14.23
C GLU A 125 -6.63 4.87 13.91
N ARG A 126 -6.80 3.54 13.79
CA ARG A 126 -5.71 2.64 13.41
C ARG A 126 -5.34 2.83 11.94
N MET A 127 -6.34 2.95 11.08
CA MET A 127 -6.12 3.13 9.65
C MET A 127 -5.45 4.46 9.33
N GLU A 128 -5.78 5.52 10.04
CA GLU A 128 -5.10 6.82 9.92
C GLU A 128 -3.62 6.73 10.28
N LYS A 129 -3.27 5.95 11.33
CA LYS A 129 -1.87 5.71 11.70
C LYS A 129 -1.11 4.88 10.67
N ILE A 130 -1.77 3.87 10.08
CA ILE A 130 -1.15 2.97 9.08
C ILE A 130 -1.04 3.66 7.72
N PHE A 131 -2.08 4.41 7.33
CA PHE A 131 -2.20 5.07 6.02
C PHE A 131 -2.37 6.59 6.13
N PRO A 132 -1.42 7.33 6.76
CA PRO A 132 -1.59 8.76 7.05
C PRO A 132 -1.68 9.65 5.81
N LYS A 133 -1.26 9.15 4.64
CA LYS A 133 -1.25 9.88 3.37
C LYS A 133 -2.24 9.34 2.35
N LEU A 134 -3.13 8.43 2.76
CA LEU A 134 -4.15 7.87 1.85
C LEU A 134 -5.10 8.97 1.40
N ARG A 135 -5.37 9.02 0.10
CA ARG A 135 -6.21 10.04 -0.53
C ARG A 135 -7.32 9.39 -1.35
N VAL A 136 -8.49 9.98 -1.31
CA VAL A 136 -9.64 9.63 -2.15
C VAL A 136 -10.00 10.80 -3.04
N ASN A 137 -10.65 10.51 -4.16
CA ASN A 137 -11.21 11.54 -5.02
C ASN A 137 -12.65 11.82 -4.57
N ASP A 138 -13.01 13.11 -4.50
CA ASP A 138 -14.38 13.55 -4.31
C ASP A 138 -15.18 13.44 -5.63
N GLU A 139 -16.46 13.80 -5.58
CA GLU A 139 -17.36 13.81 -6.75
C GLU A 139 -16.91 14.79 -7.84
N TYR A 140 -16.14 15.80 -7.49
CA TYR A 140 -15.60 16.82 -8.40
C TYR A 140 -14.22 16.46 -8.95
N GLY A 141 -13.67 15.28 -8.60
CA GLY A 141 -12.36 14.83 -9.02
C GLY A 141 -11.18 15.41 -8.24
N ASN A 142 -11.42 16.18 -7.16
CA ASN A 142 -10.36 16.68 -6.30
C ASN A 142 -9.85 15.55 -5.39
N THR A 143 -8.56 15.53 -5.16
CA THR A 143 -7.92 14.50 -4.33
C THR A 143 -7.76 15.00 -2.89
N ILE A 144 -8.51 14.41 -1.96
CA ILE A 144 -8.56 14.80 -0.53
C ILE A 144 -7.87 13.73 0.32
N MET A 145 -7.11 14.15 1.34
CA MET A 145 -6.57 13.20 2.33
C MET A 145 -7.70 12.73 3.26
N ILE A 146 -7.77 11.41 3.51
CA ILE A 146 -8.86 10.83 4.31
C ILE A 146 -8.86 11.39 5.74
N LYS A 147 -7.71 11.66 6.33
CA LYS A 147 -7.60 12.25 7.66
C LYS A 147 -8.23 13.65 7.80
N ASP A 148 -8.40 14.37 6.68
CA ASP A 148 -8.98 15.73 6.64
C ASP A 148 -10.51 15.69 6.46
N ILE A 149 -11.09 14.50 6.22
CA ILE A 149 -12.52 14.26 6.13
C ILE A 149 -13.05 14.06 7.55
N LYS A 150 -13.88 14.99 8.00
CA LYS A 150 -14.53 14.98 9.32
C LYS A 150 -16.02 14.74 9.18
#